data_a147c2b7e72c306b7c76c87c801b700c
#
_entry.id   a147c2b7e72c306b7c76c87c801b700c
#
_cell.length_a   1.000
_cell.length_b   1.000
_cell.length_c   1.000
_cell.angle_alpha   90.00
_cell.angle_beta   90.00
_cell.angle_gamma   90.00
#
_symmetry.space_group_name_H-M   'P 1'
#
loop_
_entity.id
_entity.type
_entity.pdbx_description
1 polymer ?
#
loop_
_entity_poly.entity_id
_entity_poly.type
_entity_poly.pdbx_seq_one_letter_code
_entity_poly.pdbx_strand_id
1 'polypeptide(L)'
;MGGNKKSIRPIPLDVEKEIKSSKFIGCEKCGGSGFIAIKKDGYDFQQPCDCYRTYQLNMIKERSNIPEIYVNAAFDLDKSVSFMRFRPLGYKDELREIDGVKVNRKQLYFKKPIELNINGFGQQYVDIAINDLNASPRTISRSLILSGTVGSGKTYFACAIANEFINRGMNVCYLKTKQYLDNVIKDSFTKDEQKVRELKKKRDYLNGFNKNLKDNCHLLILDELGYEYQKADNNFALAEIKDLLRNRAEKSLPTIITTNFMLDELTRTYEEELVSMFAQSYMFFYVVCSDDYRIKKSMDLDKGFDFDSLME
;
A
#
# COMPACT_ATOMS: atom_id res chain seq x y z
N MET A 1 -33.45 -16.07 -9.27
CA MET A 1 -32.76 -16.54 -8.06
C MET A 1 -31.63 -17.48 -8.50
N GLY A 2 -30.47 -16.97 -8.75
CA GLY A 2 -29.29 -17.73 -9.20
C GLY A 2 -28.22 -17.71 -8.10
N GLY A 3 -28.15 -18.79 -7.31
CA GLY A 3 -27.16 -18.94 -6.25
C GLY A 3 -25.77 -19.12 -6.85
N ASN A 4 -24.87 -18.22 -6.51
CA ASN A 4 -23.45 -18.29 -6.83
C ASN A 4 -22.84 -19.55 -6.18
N LYS A 5 -22.72 -20.64 -6.92
CA LYS A 5 -21.94 -21.82 -6.54
C LYS A 5 -20.46 -21.41 -6.54
N LYS A 6 -19.91 -21.09 -5.36
CA LYS A 6 -18.47 -21.01 -5.19
C LYS A 6 -17.90 -22.41 -5.46
N SER A 7 -17.25 -22.62 -6.60
CA SER A 7 -16.54 -23.85 -6.90
C SER A 7 -15.38 -24.01 -5.92
N ILE A 8 -15.44 -25.05 -5.09
CA ILE A 8 -14.32 -25.45 -4.24
C ILE A 8 -13.27 -26.05 -5.19
N ARG A 9 -12.14 -25.35 -5.39
CA ARG A 9 -11.03 -25.86 -6.20
C ARG A 9 -10.19 -26.81 -5.37
N PRO A 10 -9.70 -27.93 -5.93
CA PRO A 10 -8.76 -28.82 -5.23
C PRO A 10 -7.47 -28.05 -4.91
N ILE A 11 -6.90 -28.35 -3.75
CA ILE A 11 -5.65 -27.73 -3.26
C ILE A 11 -4.49 -28.28 -4.12
N PRO A 12 -3.58 -27.42 -4.60
CA PRO A 12 -2.37 -27.91 -5.29
C PRO A 12 -1.52 -28.81 -4.38
N LEU A 13 -0.95 -29.89 -4.94
CA LEU A 13 -0.10 -30.88 -4.23
C LEU A 13 1.11 -30.26 -3.50
N ASP A 14 1.58 -29.10 -3.95
CA ASP A 14 2.71 -28.38 -3.37
C ASP A 14 2.37 -27.81 -1.97
N VAL A 15 1.10 -27.46 -1.75
CA VAL A 15 0.60 -26.94 -0.46
C VAL A 15 0.54 -28.05 0.58
N GLU A 16 0.27 -29.31 0.18
CA GLU A 16 0.31 -30.45 1.10
C GLU A 16 1.71 -30.75 1.65
N LYS A 17 2.77 -30.46 0.91
CA LYS A 17 4.16 -30.62 1.37
C LYS A 17 4.57 -29.58 2.40
N GLU A 18 4.13 -28.33 2.24
CA GLU A 18 4.38 -27.26 3.23
C GLU A 18 3.60 -27.46 4.54
N ILE A 19 2.43 -28.06 4.46
CA ILE A 19 1.54 -28.30 5.61
C ILE A 19 2.04 -29.43 6.53
N LYS A 20 2.76 -30.41 5.99
CA LYS A 20 3.30 -31.55 6.76
C LYS A 20 4.40 -31.17 7.76
N SER A 21 4.89 -29.93 7.77
CA SER A 21 5.84 -29.45 8.76
C SER A 21 5.13 -28.69 9.90
N SER A 22 4.84 -29.36 10.99
CA SER A 22 4.72 -28.89 12.41
C SER A 22 4.06 -27.52 12.73
N LYS A 23 3.52 -26.76 11.78
CA LYS A 23 3.10 -25.36 12.01
C LYS A 23 1.72 -25.19 12.64
N PHE A 24 0.91 -26.24 12.67
CA PHE A 24 -0.46 -26.22 13.23
C PHE A 24 -0.60 -27.13 14.46
N ILE A 25 0.52 -27.46 15.10
CA ILE A 25 0.56 -28.29 16.32
C ILE A 25 -0.33 -27.63 17.37
N GLY A 26 -1.29 -28.40 17.90
CA GLY A 26 -2.20 -27.95 18.95
C GLY A 26 -3.57 -27.46 18.50
N CYS A 27 -3.87 -27.46 17.20
CA CYS A 27 -5.24 -27.18 16.76
C CYS A 27 -6.14 -28.39 16.91
N GLU A 28 -7.02 -28.39 17.92
CA GLU A 28 -7.95 -29.47 18.20
C GLU A 28 -8.96 -29.74 17.09
N LYS A 29 -9.34 -28.67 16.31
CA LYS A 29 -10.33 -28.79 15.24
C LYS A 29 -9.84 -29.62 14.04
N CYS A 30 -8.57 -29.57 13.72
CA CYS A 30 -8.01 -30.25 12.53
C CYS A 30 -6.90 -31.27 12.89
N GLY A 31 -6.61 -31.48 14.16
CA GLY A 31 -5.53 -32.36 14.59
C GLY A 31 -4.15 -31.97 14.08
N GLY A 32 -3.93 -30.66 13.79
CA GLY A 32 -2.66 -30.14 13.25
C GLY A 32 -2.51 -30.24 11.72
N SER A 33 -3.52 -30.74 11.00
CA SER A 33 -3.46 -30.90 9.52
C SER A 33 -3.67 -29.59 8.75
N GLY A 34 -4.26 -28.57 9.38
CA GLY A 34 -4.70 -27.34 8.71
C GLY A 34 -6.00 -27.48 7.91
N PHE A 35 -6.57 -28.69 7.79
CA PHE A 35 -7.77 -28.97 7.01
C PHE A 35 -8.75 -29.82 7.82
N ILE A 36 -10.05 -29.61 7.54
CA ILE A 36 -11.15 -30.35 8.14
C ILE A 36 -11.83 -31.15 7.02
N ALA A 37 -12.00 -32.46 7.22
CA ALA A 37 -12.76 -33.30 6.31
C ALA A 37 -14.25 -32.99 6.46
N ILE A 38 -14.95 -32.74 5.35
CA ILE A 38 -16.38 -32.53 5.28
C ILE A 38 -17.00 -33.46 4.25
N LYS A 39 -18.20 -34.00 4.54
CA LYS A 39 -19.00 -34.75 3.57
C LYS A 39 -20.05 -33.83 2.97
N LYS A 40 -20.11 -33.74 1.65
CA LYS A 40 -21.13 -32.98 0.94
C LYS A 40 -21.58 -33.77 -0.29
N ASP A 41 -22.89 -33.96 -0.43
CA ASP A 41 -23.52 -34.68 -1.55
C ASP A 41 -22.92 -36.09 -1.77
N GLY A 42 -22.51 -36.79 -0.68
CA GLY A 42 -21.93 -38.15 -0.73
C GLY A 42 -20.42 -38.18 -1.04
N TYR A 43 -19.79 -37.05 -1.25
CA TYR A 43 -18.35 -36.94 -1.54
C TYR A 43 -17.58 -36.35 -0.36
N ASP A 44 -16.34 -36.85 -0.19
CA ASP A 44 -15.42 -36.32 0.84
C ASP A 44 -14.66 -35.09 0.27
N PHE A 45 -14.73 -33.97 0.99
CA PHE A 45 -14.02 -32.73 0.68
C PHE A 45 -13.13 -32.34 1.85
N GLN A 46 -12.06 -31.59 1.53
CA GLN A 46 -11.24 -30.94 2.55
C GLN A 46 -11.51 -29.44 2.55
N GLN A 47 -11.83 -28.90 3.72
CA GLN A 47 -12.01 -27.47 3.93
C GLN A 47 -10.86 -26.93 4.77
N PRO A 48 -10.26 -25.76 4.42
CA PRO A 48 -9.25 -25.13 5.25
C PRO A 48 -9.79 -24.85 6.65
N CYS A 49 -9.01 -25.22 7.67
CA CYS A 49 -9.29 -24.89 9.05
C CYS A 49 -9.01 -23.39 9.32
N ASP A 50 -9.64 -22.82 10.35
CA ASP A 50 -9.38 -21.45 10.78
C ASP A 50 -7.90 -21.21 11.11
N CYS A 51 -7.22 -22.20 11.70
CA CYS A 51 -5.79 -22.12 12.01
C CYS A 51 -4.92 -21.95 10.74
N TYR A 52 -5.28 -22.61 9.64
CA TYR A 52 -4.60 -22.43 8.35
C TYR A 52 -4.83 -21.03 7.79
N ARG A 53 -6.06 -20.53 7.88
CA ARG A 53 -6.39 -19.15 7.48
C ARG A 53 -5.59 -18.14 8.30
N THR A 54 -5.55 -18.29 9.61
CA THR A 54 -4.75 -17.43 10.50
C THR A 54 -3.28 -17.46 10.14
N TYR A 55 -2.73 -18.65 9.88
CA TYR A 55 -1.35 -18.79 9.42
C TYR A 55 -1.08 -18.04 8.11
N GLN A 56 -1.96 -18.19 7.12
CA GLN A 56 -1.81 -17.47 5.84
C GLN A 56 -1.82 -15.96 6.05
N LEU A 57 -2.74 -15.44 6.88
CA LEU A 57 -2.82 -14.00 7.17
C LEU A 57 -1.54 -13.50 7.88
N ASN A 58 -1.01 -14.28 8.83
CA ASN A 58 0.25 -13.93 9.50
C ASN A 58 1.42 -13.89 8.52
N MET A 59 1.52 -14.85 7.60
CA MET A 59 2.55 -14.85 6.55
C MET A 59 2.44 -13.63 5.63
N ILE A 60 1.21 -13.20 5.30
CA ILE A 60 1.01 -11.97 4.50
C ILE A 60 1.44 -10.74 5.32
N LYS A 61 1.08 -10.67 6.61
CA LYS A 61 1.49 -9.59 7.51
C LYS A 61 3.01 -9.46 7.61
N GLU A 62 3.70 -10.57 7.86
CA GLU A 62 5.17 -10.59 7.95
C GLU A 62 5.84 -10.11 6.65
N ARG A 63 5.30 -10.50 5.49
CA ARG A 63 5.84 -10.10 4.17
C ARG A 63 5.47 -8.69 3.76
N SER A 64 4.49 -8.08 4.41
CA SER A 64 3.98 -6.75 4.04
C SER A 64 4.94 -5.61 4.34
N ASN A 65 5.90 -5.81 5.25
CA ASN A 65 6.82 -4.81 5.78
C ASN A 65 6.12 -3.59 6.42
N ILE A 66 4.88 -3.72 6.85
CA ILE A 66 4.20 -2.65 7.59
C ILE A 66 4.95 -2.42 8.89
N PRO A 67 5.34 -1.16 9.22
CA PRO A 67 6.00 -0.86 10.48
C PRO A 67 5.16 -1.31 11.68
N GLU A 68 5.82 -1.84 12.71
CA GLU A 68 5.16 -2.43 13.88
C GLU A 68 4.17 -1.47 14.56
N ILE A 69 4.50 -0.17 14.59
CA ILE A 69 3.62 0.87 15.12
C ILE A 69 2.29 1.02 14.36
N TYR A 70 2.16 0.46 13.15
CA TYR A 70 0.97 0.54 12.29
C TYR A 70 0.30 -0.82 12.04
N VAL A 71 0.78 -1.92 12.66
CA VAL A 71 0.19 -3.27 12.44
C VAL A 71 -1.27 -3.37 12.92
N ASN A 72 -1.68 -2.46 13.81
CA ASN A 72 -3.04 -2.35 14.32
C ASN A 72 -3.76 -1.08 13.82
N ALA A 73 -3.22 -0.39 12.82
CA ALA A 73 -3.91 0.77 12.27
C ALA A 73 -5.27 0.36 11.70
N ALA A 74 -6.30 1.15 12.02
CA ALA A 74 -7.70 0.92 11.68
C ALA A 74 -8.36 2.22 11.22
N PHE A 75 -9.63 2.16 10.78
CA PHE A 75 -10.41 3.35 10.41
C PHE A 75 -11.05 4.00 11.64
N ASP A 76 -10.20 4.49 12.52
CA ASP A 76 -10.53 5.11 13.81
C ASP A 76 -9.88 6.49 13.99
N LEU A 77 -9.51 7.13 12.88
CA LEU A 77 -8.92 8.48 12.92
C LEU A 77 -9.87 9.47 13.61
N ASP A 78 -9.29 10.28 14.50
CA ASP A 78 -9.97 11.33 15.25
C ASP A 78 -10.58 12.37 14.30
N LYS A 79 -11.64 13.04 14.75
CA LYS A 79 -12.31 14.15 14.03
C LYS A 79 -11.42 15.35 13.79
N SER A 80 -10.30 15.48 14.50
CA SER A 80 -9.26 16.49 14.24
C SER A 80 -8.54 16.31 12.92
N VAL A 81 -8.65 15.11 12.30
CA VAL A 81 -8.05 14.82 11.00
C VAL A 81 -9.08 15.07 9.91
N SER A 82 -8.82 16.05 9.06
CA SER A 82 -9.64 16.40 7.91
C SER A 82 -9.00 15.90 6.62
N PHE A 83 -9.81 15.29 5.77
CA PHE A 83 -9.40 14.80 4.46
C PHE A 83 -10.11 15.57 3.36
N MET A 84 -9.31 16.31 2.59
CA MET A 84 -9.79 17.14 1.50
C MET A 84 -9.50 16.45 0.17
N ARG A 85 -10.55 16.04 -0.56
CA ARG A 85 -10.40 15.46 -1.88
C ARG A 85 -10.29 16.54 -2.95
N PHE A 86 -9.25 16.45 -3.78
CA PHE A 86 -9.03 17.29 -4.94
C PHE A 86 -9.28 16.49 -6.23
N ARG A 87 -9.99 17.12 -7.17
CA ARG A 87 -10.21 16.55 -8.51
C ARG A 87 -9.45 17.38 -9.53
N PRO A 88 -8.57 16.76 -10.33
CA PRO A 88 -7.95 17.45 -11.46
C PRO A 88 -9.03 17.98 -12.42
N LEU A 89 -8.86 19.21 -12.90
CA LEU A 89 -9.71 19.80 -13.92
C LEU A 89 -9.00 19.88 -15.28
N GLY A 90 -7.68 19.96 -15.28
CA GLY A 90 -6.88 20.09 -16.49
C GLY A 90 -5.51 20.65 -16.20
N TYR A 91 -4.87 21.13 -17.26
CA TYR A 91 -3.53 21.69 -17.20
C TYR A 91 -3.59 23.18 -17.58
N LYS A 92 -2.75 23.97 -16.92
CA LYS A 92 -2.47 25.36 -17.30
C LYS A 92 -0.97 25.49 -17.55
N ASP A 93 -0.61 26.33 -18.50
CA ASP A 93 0.79 26.65 -18.79
C ASP A 93 1.36 27.52 -17.67
N GLU A 94 2.51 27.15 -17.15
CA GLU A 94 3.28 27.89 -16.16
C GLU A 94 4.70 28.13 -16.68
N LEU A 95 5.09 29.40 -16.75
CA LEU A 95 6.44 29.75 -17.13
C LEU A 95 7.37 29.57 -15.93
N ARG A 96 8.38 28.72 -16.07
CA ARG A 96 9.37 28.45 -15.03
C ARG A 96 10.76 28.74 -15.52
N GLU A 97 11.61 29.13 -14.59
CA GLU A 97 13.04 29.25 -14.84
C GLU A 97 13.73 27.99 -14.27
N ILE A 98 14.41 27.25 -15.17
CA ILE A 98 15.18 26.07 -14.85
C ILE A 98 16.59 26.32 -15.41
N ASP A 99 17.59 26.33 -14.52
CA ASP A 99 18.98 26.60 -14.88
C ASP A 99 19.18 27.89 -15.71
N GLY A 100 18.43 28.94 -15.35
CA GLY A 100 18.47 30.25 -16.06
C GLY A 100 17.68 30.29 -17.38
N VAL A 101 17.02 29.19 -17.76
CA VAL A 101 16.20 29.12 -18.99
C VAL A 101 14.73 29.14 -18.65
N LYS A 102 13.97 30.03 -19.29
CA LYS A 102 12.51 30.05 -19.14
C LYS A 102 11.89 28.94 -19.98
N VAL A 103 11.29 27.98 -19.28
CA VAL A 103 10.62 26.81 -19.87
C VAL A 103 9.14 26.88 -19.54
N ASN A 104 8.30 26.70 -20.56
CA ASN A 104 6.86 26.56 -20.36
C ASN A 104 6.54 25.11 -19.94
N ARG A 105 5.96 24.91 -18.73
CA ARG A 105 5.54 23.62 -18.23
C ARG A 105 4.05 23.60 -17.94
N LYS A 106 3.42 22.44 -18.15
CA LYS A 106 2.02 22.22 -17.83
C LYS A 106 1.88 21.88 -16.35
N GLN A 107 1.15 22.72 -15.62
CA GLN A 107 0.78 22.47 -14.22
C GLN A 107 -0.64 21.94 -14.13
N LEU A 108 -0.85 20.91 -13.35
CA LEU A 108 -2.17 20.41 -13.03
C LEU A 108 -2.93 21.38 -12.11
N TYR A 109 -4.18 21.70 -12.42
CA TYR A 109 -5.03 22.49 -11.53
C TYR A 109 -6.27 21.71 -11.12
N PHE A 110 -6.78 22.04 -9.93
CA PHE A 110 -7.80 21.24 -9.24
C PHE A 110 -9.08 22.05 -9.04
N LYS A 111 -10.21 21.33 -9.00
CA LYS A 111 -11.49 21.85 -8.54
C LYS A 111 -11.39 22.14 -7.03
N LYS A 112 -12.26 23.07 -6.53
CA LYS A 112 -12.42 23.31 -5.10
C LYS A 112 -12.53 21.95 -4.36
N PRO A 113 -11.76 21.73 -3.30
CA PRO A 113 -11.76 20.46 -2.60
C PRO A 113 -13.11 20.19 -1.89
N ILE A 114 -13.35 18.91 -1.67
CA ILE A 114 -14.50 18.41 -0.92
C ILE A 114 -13.96 17.69 0.32
N GLU A 115 -14.44 18.08 1.48
CA GLU A 115 -14.14 17.38 2.74
C GLU A 115 -14.90 16.05 2.81
N LEU A 116 -14.24 15.01 3.28
CA LEU A 116 -14.79 13.65 3.37
C LEU A 116 -14.67 13.10 4.79
N ASN A 117 -15.65 12.30 5.18
CA ASN A 117 -15.50 11.39 6.31
C ASN A 117 -14.54 10.28 5.94
N ILE A 118 -13.32 10.35 6.46
CA ILE A 118 -12.22 9.48 6.05
C ILE A 118 -12.43 8.03 6.47
N ASN A 119 -12.98 7.77 7.66
CA ASN A 119 -13.17 6.42 8.14
C ASN A 119 -14.20 5.67 7.29
N GLY A 120 -15.31 6.33 6.94
CA GLY A 120 -16.31 5.80 6.01
C GLY A 120 -15.75 5.63 4.60
N PHE A 121 -14.95 6.58 4.12
CA PHE A 121 -14.28 6.46 2.83
C PHE A 121 -13.32 5.28 2.80
N GLY A 122 -12.51 5.08 3.85
CA GLY A 122 -11.55 3.98 3.93
C GLY A 122 -12.20 2.61 3.77
N GLN A 123 -13.29 2.37 4.49
CA GLN A 123 -14.04 1.11 4.39
C GLN A 123 -14.59 0.90 2.97
N GLN A 124 -15.25 1.92 2.42
CA GLN A 124 -15.83 1.86 1.07
C GLN A 124 -14.74 1.68 -0.01
N TYR A 125 -13.59 2.35 0.16
CA TYR A 125 -12.45 2.21 -0.74
C TYR A 125 -11.95 0.77 -0.81
N VAL A 126 -11.78 0.10 0.33
CA VAL A 126 -11.31 -1.29 0.39
C VAL A 126 -12.27 -2.21 -0.36
N ASP A 127 -13.57 -2.07 -0.12
CA ASP A 127 -14.60 -2.90 -0.78
C ASP A 127 -14.54 -2.76 -2.31
N ILE A 128 -14.49 -1.52 -2.78
CA ILE A 128 -14.47 -1.22 -4.23
C ILE A 128 -13.14 -1.68 -4.85
N ALA A 129 -12.00 -1.37 -4.23
CA ALA A 129 -10.70 -1.70 -4.78
C ALA A 129 -10.47 -3.22 -4.88
N ILE A 130 -10.94 -3.99 -3.90
CA ILE A 130 -10.87 -5.46 -3.95
C ILE A 130 -11.81 -6.03 -5.01
N ASN A 131 -13.00 -5.47 -5.20
CA ASN A 131 -13.90 -5.88 -6.27
C ASN A 131 -13.27 -5.63 -7.65
N ASP A 132 -12.64 -4.46 -7.86
CA ASP A 132 -11.95 -4.13 -9.11
C ASP A 132 -10.75 -5.07 -9.36
N LEU A 133 -9.99 -5.42 -8.31
CA LEU A 133 -8.88 -6.39 -8.41
C LEU A 133 -9.34 -7.79 -8.82
N ASN A 134 -10.55 -8.19 -8.43
CA ASN A 134 -11.14 -9.49 -8.76
C ASN A 134 -11.89 -9.48 -10.10
N ALA A 135 -12.07 -8.30 -10.72
CA ALA A 135 -12.72 -8.19 -12.03
C ALA A 135 -11.84 -8.77 -13.15
N SER A 136 -12.50 -9.25 -14.22
CA SER A 136 -11.80 -9.71 -15.42
C SER A 136 -12.57 -9.22 -16.66
N PRO A 137 -11.97 -8.36 -17.48
CA PRO A 137 -10.66 -7.71 -17.33
C PRO A 137 -10.66 -6.67 -16.20
N ARG A 138 -9.47 -6.41 -15.62
CA ARG A 138 -9.25 -5.28 -14.72
C ARG A 138 -9.02 -4.03 -15.55
N THR A 139 -9.77 -2.99 -15.33
CA THR A 139 -9.75 -1.76 -16.15
C THR A 139 -9.47 -0.51 -15.33
N ILE A 140 -9.57 -0.58 -14.01
CA ILE A 140 -9.47 0.59 -13.12
C ILE A 140 -8.44 0.32 -12.04
N SER A 141 -7.45 1.22 -11.91
CA SER A 141 -6.58 1.32 -10.75
C SER A 141 -7.19 2.29 -9.73
N ARG A 142 -7.37 1.85 -8.50
CA ARG A 142 -7.84 2.71 -7.40
C ARG A 142 -6.66 3.23 -6.60
N SER A 143 -5.75 3.92 -7.24
CA SER A 143 -4.57 4.46 -6.56
C SER A 143 -4.88 5.78 -5.85
N LEU A 144 -4.16 6.05 -4.75
CA LEU A 144 -4.33 7.25 -3.92
C LEU A 144 -3.01 8.01 -3.80
N ILE A 145 -3.09 9.33 -3.81
CA ILE A 145 -2.03 10.22 -3.34
C ILE A 145 -2.55 10.92 -2.08
N LEU A 146 -1.88 10.68 -0.97
CA LEU A 146 -2.13 11.28 0.33
C LEU A 146 -1.04 12.33 0.60
N SER A 147 -1.34 13.58 0.32
CA SER A 147 -0.49 14.75 0.56
C SER A 147 -0.83 15.39 1.92
N GLY A 148 0.06 16.14 2.51
CA GLY A 148 -0.21 16.91 3.73
C GLY A 148 0.97 17.02 4.67
N THR A 149 0.79 17.74 5.78
CA THR A 149 1.84 18.01 6.77
C THR A 149 2.34 16.76 7.48
N VAL A 150 3.52 16.86 8.08
CA VAL A 150 4.08 15.80 8.95
C VAL A 150 3.11 15.58 10.13
N GLY A 151 2.93 14.34 10.55
CA GLY A 151 2.05 14.02 11.69
C GLY A 151 0.54 14.04 11.40
N SER A 152 0.11 14.35 10.17
CA SER A 152 -1.33 14.46 9.82
C SER A 152 -2.07 13.11 9.65
N GLY A 153 -1.42 11.97 9.87
CA GLY A 153 -2.08 10.65 9.82
C GLY A 153 -2.07 9.95 8.45
N LYS A 154 -1.40 10.49 7.43
CA LYS A 154 -1.31 9.88 6.08
C LYS A 154 -0.88 8.41 6.09
N THR A 155 0.28 8.15 6.70
CA THR A 155 0.85 6.80 6.78
C THR A 155 -0.04 5.87 7.62
N TYR A 156 -0.61 6.37 8.72
CA TYR A 156 -1.56 5.61 9.52
C TYR A 156 -2.77 5.16 8.70
N PHE A 157 -3.40 6.08 7.98
CA PHE A 157 -4.55 5.78 7.12
C PHE A 157 -4.20 4.81 5.98
N ALA A 158 -3.04 5.00 5.34
CA ALA A 158 -2.55 4.06 4.33
C ALA A 158 -2.37 2.64 4.90
N CYS A 159 -1.82 2.53 6.12
CA CYS A 159 -1.65 1.25 6.81
C CYS A 159 -2.98 0.66 7.28
N ALA A 160 -3.97 1.47 7.65
CA ALA A 160 -5.32 1.00 7.97
C ALA A 160 -5.96 0.32 6.75
N ILE A 161 -5.86 0.92 5.56
CA ILE A 161 -6.28 0.30 4.30
C ILE A 161 -5.52 -1.01 4.06
N ALA A 162 -4.20 -1.01 4.26
CA ALA A 162 -3.36 -2.19 4.07
C ALA A 162 -3.77 -3.35 4.98
N ASN A 163 -4.04 -3.07 6.25
CA ASN A 163 -4.48 -4.08 7.21
C ASN A 163 -5.81 -4.71 6.77
N GLU A 164 -6.76 -3.92 6.27
CA GLU A 164 -8.02 -4.45 5.73
C GLU A 164 -7.81 -5.29 4.47
N PHE A 165 -6.89 -4.93 3.58
CA PHE A 165 -6.51 -5.78 2.44
C PHE A 165 -5.94 -7.12 2.91
N ILE A 166 -5.05 -7.10 3.91
CA ILE A 166 -4.47 -8.32 4.51
C ILE A 166 -5.56 -9.18 5.14
N ASN A 167 -6.47 -8.60 5.92
CA ASN A 167 -7.57 -9.32 6.56
C ASN A 167 -8.46 -10.05 5.55
N ARG A 168 -8.49 -9.56 4.30
CA ARG A 168 -9.19 -10.19 3.16
C ARG A 168 -8.31 -11.11 2.32
N GLY A 169 -7.08 -11.41 2.80
CA GLY A 169 -6.14 -12.34 2.16
C GLY A 169 -5.41 -11.79 0.96
N MET A 170 -5.33 -10.45 0.82
CA MET A 170 -4.62 -9.78 -0.26
C MET A 170 -3.17 -9.50 0.12
N ASN A 171 -2.24 -9.71 -0.81
CA ASN A 171 -0.84 -9.36 -0.60
C ASN A 171 -0.65 -7.84 -0.62
N VAL A 172 0.01 -7.35 0.40
CA VAL A 172 0.34 -5.93 0.55
C VAL A 172 1.85 -5.78 0.66
N CYS A 173 2.40 -4.69 0.18
CA CYS A 173 3.79 -4.31 0.41
C CYS A 173 3.86 -2.84 0.82
N TYR A 174 4.52 -2.59 1.95
CA TYR A 174 4.88 -1.25 2.40
C TYR A 174 6.35 -0.99 2.11
N LEU A 175 6.64 0.13 1.45
CA LEU A 175 7.99 0.57 1.12
C LEU A 175 8.16 2.04 1.53
N LYS A 176 9.19 2.33 2.30
CA LYS A 176 9.71 3.70 2.39
C LYS A 176 10.47 4.00 1.11
N THR A 177 10.08 5.04 0.39
CA THR A 177 10.62 5.37 -0.94
C THR A 177 12.13 5.46 -0.94
N LYS A 178 12.71 6.22 -0.02
CA LYS A 178 14.16 6.35 0.11
C LYS A 178 14.85 5.02 0.33
N GLN A 179 14.39 4.23 1.30
CA GLN A 179 15.01 2.94 1.63
C GLN A 179 14.91 1.95 0.46
N TYR A 180 13.78 1.96 -0.26
CA TYR A 180 13.62 1.14 -1.45
C TYR A 180 14.65 1.50 -2.52
N LEU A 181 14.79 2.79 -2.83
CA LEU A 181 15.72 3.28 -3.84
C LEU A 181 17.19 3.05 -3.46
N ASP A 182 17.58 3.32 -2.21
CA ASP A 182 18.93 3.05 -1.73
C ASP A 182 19.29 1.55 -1.89
N ASN A 183 18.37 0.64 -1.61
CA ASN A 183 18.56 -0.79 -1.80
C ASN A 183 18.64 -1.17 -3.29
N VAL A 184 17.75 -0.64 -4.12
CA VAL A 184 17.75 -0.91 -5.57
C VAL A 184 19.04 -0.44 -6.22
N ILE A 185 19.50 0.77 -5.89
CA ILE A 185 20.77 1.31 -6.40
C ILE A 185 21.92 0.38 -5.98
N LYS A 186 22.04 0.08 -4.68
CA LYS A 186 23.09 -0.79 -4.16
C LYS A 186 23.11 -2.17 -4.83
N ASP A 187 21.92 -2.78 -4.98
CA ASP A 187 21.82 -4.14 -5.52
C ASP A 187 21.95 -4.17 -7.06
N SER A 188 21.64 -3.08 -7.76
CA SER A 188 21.82 -2.97 -9.22
C SER A 188 23.28 -2.90 -9.64
N PHE A 189 24.15 -2.38 -8.79
CA PHE A 189 25.59 -2.26 -9.05
C PHE A 189 26.42 -3.37 -8.40
N THR A 190 25.79 -4.36 -7.77
CA THR A 190 26.50 -5.51 -7.17
C THR A 190 26.91 -6.53 -8.23
N LYS A 191 28.05 -7.19 -7.99
CA LYS A 191 28.50 -8.36 -8.79
C LYS A 191 27.93 -9.68 -8.26
N ASP A 192 27.18 -9.65 -7.16
CA ASP A 192 26.56 -10.82 -6.55
C ASP A 192 25.33 -11.25 -7.33
N GLU A 193 25.44 -12.32 -8.09
CA GLU A 193 24.34 -12.86 -8.90
C GLU A 193 23.09 -13.22 -8.09
N GLN A 194 23.27 -13.66 -6.83
CA GLN A 194 22.13 -13.99 -5.98
C GLN A 194 21.31 -12.73 -5.66
N LYS A 195 21.98 -11.63 -5.29
CA LYS A 195 21.30 -10.34 -5.02
C LYS A 195 20.62 -9.80 -6.26
N VAL A 196 21.23 -9.90 -7.43
CA VAL A 196 20.61 -9.50 -8.70
C VAL A 196 19.33 -10.31 -8.98
N ARG A 197 19.35 -11.63 -8.73
CA ARG A 197 18.15 -12.49 -8.88
C ARG A 197 17.06 -12.13 -7.87
N GLU A 198 17.42 -11.84 -6.62
CA GLU A 198 16.50 -11.44 -5.58
C GLU A 198 15.85 -10.08 -5.89
N LEU A 199 16.63 -9.11 -6.37
CA LEU A 199 16.12 -7.81 -6.82
C LEU A 199 15.11 -7.98 -7.96
N LYS A 200 15.45 -8.83 -8.96
CA LYS A 200 14.53 -9.12 -10.07
C LYS A 200 13.22 -9.74 -9.56
N LYS A 201 13.27 -10.73 -8.69
CA LYS A 201 12.06 -11.33 -8.09
C LYS A 201 11.23 -10.30 -7.35
N LYS A 202 11.87 -9.40 -6.60
CA LYS A 202 11.19 -8.32 -5.88
C LYS A 202 10.50 -7.35 -6.85
N ARG A 203 11.19 -6.95 -7.91
CA ARG A 203 10.61 -6.11 -8.97
C ARG A 203 9.42 -6.79 -9.65
N ASP A 204 9.54 -8.06 -10.03
CA ASP A 204 8.47 -8.84 -10.66
C ASP A 204 7.24 -8.91 -9.74
N TYR A 205 7.45 -9.12 -8.43
CA TYR A 205 6.39 -9.13 -7.42
C TYR A 205 5.70 -7.77 -7.30
N LEU A 206 6.47 -6.68 -7.18
CA LEU A 206 5.94 -5.33 -7.00
C LEU A 206 5.21 -4.82 -8.26
N ASN A 207 5.75 -5.12 -9.44
CA ASN A 207 5.19 -4.70 -10.73
C ASN A 207 4.04 -5.58 -11.23
N GLY A 208 3.75 -6.67 -10.54
CA GLY A 208 2.69 -7.59 -10.95
C GLY A 208 3.06 -8.41 -12.21
N PHE A 209 4.33 -8.77 -12.38
CA PHE A 209 4.81 -9.53 -13.54
C PHE A 209 4.71 -11.04 -13.38
N ASN A 210 4.41 -11.56 -12.18
CA ASN A 210 4.19 -12.99 -12.01
C ASN A 210 2.89 -13.43 -12.70
N LYS A 211 2.90 -14.63 -13.28
CA LYS A 211 1.77 -15.16 -14.07
C LYS A 211 0.48 -15.27 -13.25
N ASN A 212 0.61 -15.70 -11.99
CA ASN A 212 -0.53 -15.80 -11.10
C ASN A 212 -0.71 -14.50 -10.33
N LEU A 213 -1.93 -13.99 -10.28
CA LEU A 213 -2.22 -12.76 -9.51
C LEU A 213 -1.82 -12.90 -8.04
N LYS A 214 -2.03 -14.08 -7.45
CA LYS A 214 -1.70 -14.37 -6.04
C LYS A 214 -0.22 -14.25 -5.70
N ASP A 215 0.64 -14.33 -6.71
CA ASP A 215 2.10 -14.24 -6.56
C ASP A 215 2.60 -12.80 -6.74
N ASN A 216 1.70 -11.81 -6.74
CA ASN A 216 2.01 -10.39 -6.92
C ASN A 216 1.57 -9.57 -5.71
N CYS A 217 2.16 -8.38 -5.57
CA CYS A 217 1.71 -7.35 -4.65
C CYS A 217 0.40 -6.72 -5.14
N HIS A 218 -0.71 -7.02 -4.47
CA HIS A 218 -2.02 -6.47 -4.84
C HIS A 218 -2.10 -4.98 -4.51
N LEU A 219 -1.71 -4.56 -3.30
CA LEU A 219 -1.65 -3.18 -2.86
C LEU A 219 -0.23 -2.79 -2.48
N LEU A 220 0.31 -1.73 -3.09
CA LEU A 220 1.58 -1.13 -2.72
C LEU A 220 1.33 0.15 -1.94
N ILE A 221 2.01 0.31 -0.79
CA ILE A 221 2.19 1.61 -0.13
C ILE A 221 3.61 2.09 -0.43
N LEU A 222 3.71 3.25 -1.05
CA LEU A 222 4.96 3.97 -1.29
C LEU A 222 4.99 5.20 -0.39
N ASP A 223 5.64 5.06 0.76
CA ASP A 223 5.63 6.06 1.83
C ASP A 223 6.74 7.09 1.65
N GLU A 224 6.44 8.35 1.96
CA GLU A 224 7.36 9.49 1.92
C GLU A 224 7.95 9.74 0.51
N LEU A 225 7.11 9.72 -0.54
CA LEU A 225 7.54 10.11 -1.88
C LEU A 225 7.96 11.59 -1.89
N GLY A 226 9.09 11.90 -2.54
CA GLY A 226 9.63 13.26 -2.69
C GLY A 226 11.00 13.47 -2.04
N TYR A 227 11.43 12.58 -1.14
CA TYR A 227 12.75 12.69 -0.53
C TYR A 227 13.90 12.30 -1.47
N GLU A 228 13.62 11.60 -2.56
CA GLU A 228 14.61 11.19 -3.57
C GLU A 228 15.20 12.37 -4.35
N TYR A 229 14.52 13.52 -4.42
CA TYR A 229 14.97 14.70 -5.13
C TYR A 229 16.04 15.53 -4.42
N GLN A 230 16.36 15.21 -3.18
CA GLN A 230 17.34 15.99 -2.41
C GLN A 230 18.81 15.71 -2.76
N LYS A 231 19.10 14.81 -3.71
CA LYS A 231 20.47 14.47 -4.13
C LYS A 231 20.62 14.61 -5.66
N ALA A 232 21.71 15.23 -6.10
CA ALA A 232 21.99 15.61 -7.49
C ALA A 232 22.15 14.45 -8.50
N ASP A 233 22.24 13.18 -8.09
CA ASP A 233 22.53 12.03 -8.99
C ASP A 233 21.33 11.12 -9.25
N ASN A 234 20.11 11.64 -9.33
CA ASN A 234 18.89 10.84 -9.14
C ASN A 234 18.13 10.39 -10.40
N ASN A 235 18.70 10.49 -11.61
CA ASN A 235 18.01 10.02 -12.82
C ASN A 235 17.62 8.53 -12.75
N PHE A 236 18.46 7.69 -12.17
CA PHE A 236 18.18 6.26 -12.00
C PHE A 236 17.04 6.01 -11.00
N ALA A 237 17.07 6.69 -9.86
CA ALA A 237 16.06 6.56 -8.82
C ALA A 237 14.68 7.00 -9.33
N LEU A 238 14.64 8.12 -10.06
CA LEU A 238 13.41 8.62 -10.65
C LEU A 238 12.86 7.66 -11.71
N ALA A 239 13.73 7.12 -12.58
CA ALA A 239 13.35 6.14 -13.59
C ALA A 239 12.76 4.87 -12.93
N GLU A 240 13.36 4.36 -11.86
CA GLU A 240 12.87 3.18 -11.13
C GLU A 240 11.46 3.42 -10.55
N ILE A 241 11.23 4.57 -9.90
CA ILE A 241 9.90 4.92 -9.37
C ILE A 241 8.89 5.08 -10.51
N LYS A 242 9.26 5.75 -11.58
CA LYS A 242 8.41 5.97 -12.76
C LYS A 242 7.99 4.64 -13.39
N ASP A 243 8.93 3.73 -13.58
CA ASP A 243 8.66 2.40 -14.14
C ASP A 243 7.76 1.57 -13.21
N LEU A 244 8.03 1.59 -11.90
CA LEU A 244 7.21 0.89 -10.91
C LEU A 244 5.76 1.38 -10.95
N LEU A 245 5.55 2.69 -10.89
CA LEU A 245 4.22 3.29 -10.86
C LEU A 245 3.47 3.06 -12.19
N ARG A 246 4.16 3.18 -13.34
CA ARG A 246 3.59 2.91 -14.66
C ARG A 246 3.14 1.46 -14.81
N ASN A 247 4.03 0.50 -14.51
CA ASN A 247 3.73 -0.92 -14.63
C ASN A 247 2.51 -1.31 -13.77
N ARG A 248 2.40 -0.74 -12.57
CA ARG A 248 1.25 -0.99 -11.69
C ARG A 248 -0.04 -0.37 -12.24
N ALA A 249 0.03 0.87 -12.76
CA ALA A 249 -1.13 1.52 -13.37
C ALA A 249 -1.64 0.75 -14.59
N GLU A 250 -0.75 0.30 -15.49
CA GLU A 250 -1.08 -0.52 -16.67
C GLU A 250 -1.75 -1.86 -16.30
N LYS A 251 -1.39 -2.42 -15.16
CA LYS A 251 -1.99 -3.67 -14.64
C LYS A 251 -3.19 -3.46 -13.74
N SER A 252 -3.62 -2.21 -13.59
CA SER A 252 -4.70 -1.83 -12.68
C SER A 252 -4.48 -2.31 -11.23
N LEU A 253 -3.23 -2.27 -10.77
CA LEU A 253 -2.85 -2.60 -9.39
C LEU A 253 -2.81 -1.31 -8.56
N PRO A 254 -3.61 -1.19 -7.48
CA PRO A 254 -3.66 0.00 -6.67
C PRO A 254 -2.34 0.28 -5.95
N THR A 255 -1.98 1.57 -5.92
CA THR A 255 -0.83 2.08 -5.19
C THR A 255 -1.27 3.26 -4.33
N ILE A 256 -0.90 3.28 -3.06
CA ILE A 256 -1.10 4.40 -2.16
C ILE A 256 0.26 5.09 -1.99
N ILE A 257 0.32 6.35 -2.35
CA ILE A 257 1.49 7.20 -2.18
C ILE A 257 1.23 8.16 -1.03
N THR A 258 2.15 8.26 -0.07
CA THR A 258 2.16 9.35 0.90
C THR A 258 3.27 10.33 0.57
N THR A 259 3.02 11.62 0.76
CA THR A 259 4.01 12.68 0.52
C THR A 259 3.77 13.88 1.44
N ASN A 260 4.84 14.59 1.78
CA ASN A 260 4.74 15.88 2.46
C ASN A 260 4.68 17.06 1.47
N PHE A 261 4.86 16.81 0.20
CA PHE A 261 4.66 17.84 -0.81
C PHE A 261 3.19 18.26 -0.88
N MET A 262 2.96 19.54 -1.04
CA MET A 262 1.64 20.03 -1.45
C MET A 262 1.34 19.51 -2.86
N LEU A 263 0.06 19.42 -3.22
CA LEU A 263 -0.33 18.85 -4.51
C LEU A 263 0.24 19.66 -5.71
N ASP A 264 0.36 20.97 -5.57
CA ASP A 264 1.00 21.81 -6.57
C ASP A 264 2.52 21.62 -6.62
N GLU A 265 3.20 21.44 -5.47
CA GLU A 265 4.62 21.10 -5.42
C GLU A 265 4.88 19.72 -6.05
N LEU A 266 4.05 18.73 -5.75
CA LEU A 266 4.13 17.41 -6.35
C LEU A 266 4.09 17.50 -7.89
N THR A 267 3.13 18.27 -8.42
CA THR A 267 2.97 18.45 -9.87
C THR A 267 4.06 19.32 -10.50
N ARG A 268 4.79 20.09 -9.70
CA ARG A 268 5.95 20.87 -10.15
C ARG A 268 7.25 20.08 -10.11
N THR A 269 7.39 19.21 -9.15
CA THR A 269 8.61 18.44 -8.89
C THR A 269 8.80 17.34 -9.93
N TYR A 270 7.71 16.66 -10.29
CA TYR A 270 7.78 15.55 -11.22
C TYR A 270 7.60 16.00 -12.69
N GLU A 271 8.15 15.20 -13.60
CA GLU A 271 7.99 15.42 -15.04
C GLU A 271 6.52 15.31 -15.47
N GLU A 272 6.15 16.02 -16.55
CA GLU A 272 4.77 16.06 -17.07
C GLU A 272 4.18 14.67 -17.32
N GLU A 273 4.99 13.71 -17.74
CA GLU A 273 4.55 12.33 -17.98
C GLU A 273 4.06 11.65 -16.71
N LEU A 274 4.80 11.77 -15.59
CA LEU A 274 4.41 11.21 -14.31
C LEU A 274 3.18 11.93 -13.73
N VAL A 275 3.13 13.25 -13.88
CA VAL A 275 1.98 14.06 -13.47
C VAL A 275 0.71 13.67 -14.25
N SER A 276 0.85 13.42 -15.56
CA SER A 276 -0.25 12.93 -16.39
C SER A 276 -0.76 11.56 -15.94
N MET A 277 0.15 10.65 -15.63
CA MET A 277 -0.21 9.34 -15.07
C MET A 277 -0.90 9.48 -13.72
N PHE A 278 -0.45 10.37 -12.84
CA PHE A 278 -1.13 10.65 -11.58
C PHE A 278 -2.54 11.16 -11.81
N ALA A 279 -2.74 12.11 -12.73
CA ALA A 279 -4.05 12.64 -13.06
C ALA A 279 -5.02 11.58 -13.58
N GLN A 280 -4.51 10.60 -14.33
CA GLN A 280 -5.31 9.50 -14.92
C GLN A 280 -5.64 8.40 -13.92
N SER A 281 -4.69 8.03 -13.06
CA SER A 281 -4.75 6.77 -12.29
C SER A 281 -4.91 6.97 -10.79
N TYR A 282 -4.79 8.20 -10.26
CA TYR A 282 -4.78 8.47 -8.83
C TYR A 282 -5.89 9.42 -8.38
N MET A 283 -6.41 9.16 -7.20
CA MET A 283 -7.25 10.11 -6.45
C MET A 283 -6.35 10.93 -5.52
N PHE A 284 -6.53 12.25 -5.53
CA PHE A 284 -5.70 13.17 -4.76
C PHE A 284 -6.40 13.59 -3.48
N PHE A 285 -5.70 13.48 -2.36
CA PHE A 285 -6.16 13.89 -1.05
C PHE A 285 -5.11 14.76 -0.36
N TYR A 286 -5.58 15.82 0.30
CA TYR A 286 -4.78 16.59 1.21
C TYR A 286 -5.27 16.33 2.64
N VAL A 287 -4.35 15.89 3.47
CA VAL A 287 -4.62 15.47 4.85
C VAL A 287 -4.14 16.55 5.80
N VAL A 288 -5.06 17.13 6.54
CA VAL A 288 -4.77 18.15 7.54
C VAL A 288 -5.14 17.59 8.91
N CYS A 289 -4.25 17.78 9.88
CA CYS A 289 -4.57 17.59 11.28
C CYS A 289 -4.39 18.95 11.98
N SER A 290 -5.33 19.35 12.82
CA SER A 290 -5.22 20.58 13.62
C SER A 290 -4.05 20.50 14.60
N ASP A 291 -3.75 19.29 15.07
CA ASP A 291 -2.67 19.00 16.01
C ASP A 291 -1.76 17.91 15.43
N ASP A 292 -0.44 17.99 15.69
CA ASP A 292 0.45 16.88 15.36
C ASP A 292 0.05 15.67 16.22
N TYR A 293 -0.50 14.64 15.56
CA TYR A 293 -0.97 13.42 16.24
C TYR A 293 0.16 12.73 17.05
N ARG A 294 1.42 12.95 16.66
CA ARG A 294 2.59 12.44 17.40
C ARG A 294 2.77 13.14 18.72
N ILE A 295 2.52 14.46 18.77
CA ILE A 295 2.59 15.25 20.02
C ILE A 295 1.45 14.81 20.95
N LYS A 296 0.23 14.63 20.43
CA LYS A 296 -0.89 14.12 21.22
C LYS A 296 -0.60 12.74 21.81
N LYS A 297 0.04 11.85 21.05
CA LYS A 297 0.46 10.53 21.53
C LYS A 297 1.64 10.59 22.51
N SER A 298 2.52 11.58 22.44
CA SER A 298 3.62 11.74 23.38
C SER A 298 3.14 12.05 24.80
N MET A 299 1.99 12.73 24.96
CA MET A 299 1.38 12.95 26.25
C MET A 299 0.93 11.66 26.95
N ASP A 300 0.74 10.58 26.18
CA ASP A 300 0.43 9.25 26.74
C ASP A 300 1.68 8.55 27.34
N LEU A 301 2.88 9.01 26.98
CA LEU A 301 4.14 8.47 27.53
C LEU A 301 4.32 8.82 29.02
N ASP A 302 3.73 9.93 29.45
CA ASP A 302 3.81 10.38 30.83
C ASP A 302 2.82 9.67 31.74
N LYS A 303 1.87 8.94 31.17
CA LYS A 303 0.88 8.20 31.95
C LYS A 303 1.52 7.10 32.79
N GLY A 304 1.30 7.20 34.09
CA GLY A 304 1.83 6.24 35.07
C GLY A 304 3.11 6.68 35.75
N PHE A 305 3.68 7.83 35.35
CA PHE A 305 4.77 8.46 36.07
C PHE A 305 4.22 9.61 36.92
N ASP A 306 4.65 9.68 38.18
CA ASP A 306 4.41 10.80 39.08
C ASP A 306 5.66 11.69 39.12
N PHE A 307 5.76 12.59 38.12
CA PHE A 307 6.92 13.47 38.00
C PHE A 307 7.04 14.47 39.15
N ASP A 308 5.91 14.83 39.79
CA ASP A 308 5.91 15.76 40.93
C ASP A 308 6.63 15.14 42.13
N SER A 309 6.53 13.84 42.33
CA SER A 309 7.24 13.12 43.39
C SER A 309 8.75 12.91 43.10
N LEU A 310 9.21 13.17 41.87
CA LEU A 310 10.59 13.02 41.45
C LEU A 310 11.37 14.37 41.40
N MET A 311 10.69 15.46 41.72
CA MET A 311 11.29 16.80 41.73
C MET A 311 11.79 17.25 43.12
N GLU A 312 11.87 16.34 44.11
CA GLU A 312 12.43 16.61 45.46
C GLU A 312 13.96 16.49 45.51
#